data_5f6e3e270b0f8bba792307bf88353691
#
_entry.id   5f6e3e270b0f8bba792307bf88353691
#
_cell.length_a   1.000
_cell.length_b   1.000
_cell.length_c   1.000
_cell.angle_alpha   90.00
_cell.angle_beta   90.00
_cell.angle_gamma   90.00
#
_symmetry.space_group_name_H-M   'P 1'
#
loop_
_entity.id
_entity.type
_entity.pdbx_description
1 polymer ?
#
loop_
_entity_poly.entity_id
_entity_poly.type
_entity_poly.pdbx_seq_one_letter_code
_entity_poly.pdbx_strand_id
1 'polypeptide(L)'
;LPISFAESISGGSRRLTLPTGDTLDVNLPAGVFDGQVIRLKGKGAPGAGEGGPGDALIELEVAPDARFTRDGDDITLELPVSLAEAVLGGQVRVPTPTGDVTMTVPPDASSGTTLRLKGKGAPRRGGGRGDQFVKLRIVLPKGDPELARFVAGWQTGRAFDPRQEPGA
;
A
#
# COMPACT_ATOMS: atom_id res chain seq x y z
N LEU A 1 6.09 -19.47 -0.18
CA LEU A 1 5.57 -19.03 1.12
C LEU A 1 4.71 -17.78 0.91
N PRO A 2 3.39 -17.89 1.14
CA PRO A 2 2.51 -16.73 1.02
C PRO A 2 2.73 -15.78 2.20
N ILE A 3 2.84 -14.50 1.89
CA ILE A 3 2.95 -13.41 2.86
C ILE A 3 2.02 -12.27 2.46
N SER A 4 1.62 -11.47 3.43
CA SER A 4 0.79 -10.29 3.16
C SER A 4 1.63 -9.15 2.56
N PHE A 5 0.94 -8.18 1.95
CA PHE A 5 1.58 -6.96 1.48
C PHE A 5 2.31 -6.23 2.63
N ALA A 6 1.67 -6.11 3.79
CA ALA A 6 2.26 -5.45 4.95
C ALA A 6 3.54 -6.16 5.42
N GLU A 7 3.54 -7.49 5.46
CA GLU A 7 4.72 -8.27 5.82
C GLU A 7 5.86 -8.08 4.80
N SER A 8 5.54 -7.95 3.52
CA SER A 8 6.54 -7.70 2.49
C SER A 8 7.26 -6.37 2.68
N ILE A 9 6.57 -5.38 3.22
CA ILE A 9 7.13 -4.04 3.48
C ILE A 9 7.87 -3.99 4.81
N SER A 10 7.24 -4.51 5.87
CA SER A 10 7.77 -4.40 7.24
C SER A 10 8.78 -5.49 7.60
N GLY A 11 8.75 -6.59 6.88
CA GLY A 11 9.49 -7.78 7.30
C GLY A 11 8.84 -8.44 8.50
N GLY A 12 9.51 -9.43 9.05
CA GLY A 12 9.01 -10.16 10.21
C GLY A 12 9.56 -11.57 10.27
N SER A 13 8.90 -12.42 11.05
CA SER A 13 9.24 -13.83 11.17
C SER A 13 8.01 -14.68 10.90
N ARG A 14 8.17 -15.73 10.12
CA ARG A 14 7.12 -16.70 9.81
C ARG A 14 7.59 -18.10 10.12
N ARG A 15 6.73 -18.88 10.75
CA ARG A 15 7.01 -20.30 11.01
C ARG A 15 6.54 -21.12 9.81
N LEU A 16 7.44 -21.93 9.31
CA LEU A 16 7.21 -22.82 8.17
C LEU A 16 7.40 -24.27 8.59
N THR A 17 6.47 -25.14 8.20
CA THR A 17 6.62 -26.59 8.36
C THR A 17 7.15 -27.18 7.06
N LEU A 18 8.30 -27.85 7.15
CA LEU A 18 8.91 -28.52 6.01
C LEU A 18 8.21 -29.83 5.71
N PRO A 19 8.36 -30.38 4.48
CA PRO A 19 7.82 -31.70 4.13
C PRO A 19 8.33 -32.84 5.04
N THR A 20 9.46 -32.65 5.68
CA THR A 20 10.02 -33.59 6.68
C THR A 20 9.26 -33.59 8.00
N GLY A 21 8.35 -32.62 8.23
CA GLY A 21 7.64 -32.42 9.50
C GLY A 21 8.35 -31.46 10.44
N ASP A 22 9.57 -31.06 10.14
CA ASP A 22 10.29 -30.08 10.93
C ASP A 22 9.72 -28.69 10.76
N THR A 23 9.73 -27.91 11.83
CA THR A 23 9.35 -26.50 11.78
C THR A 23 10.59 -25.62 11.86
N LEU A 24 10.57 -24.53 11.10
CA LEU A 24 11.63 -23.54 11.20
C LEU A 24 11.07 -22.13 11.10
N ASP A 25 11.74 -21.20 11.74
CA ASP A 25 11.40 -19.80 11.68
C ASP A 25 12.17 -19.14 10.53
N VAL A 26 11.42 -18.49 9.64
CA VAL A 26 11.95 -17.79 8.47
C VAL A 26 11.89 -16.30 8.76
N ASN A 27 13.06 -15.64 8.73
CA ASN A 27 13.14 -14.21 8.82
C ASN A 27 12.86 -13.59 7.45
N LEU A 28 11.84 -12.76 7.39
CA LEU A 28 11.47 -12.01 6.20
C LEU A 28 12.18 -10.66 6.24
N PRO A 29 13.11 -10.38 5.33
CA PRO A 29 13.67 -9.03 5.25
C PRO A 29 12.58 -8.01 4.90
N ALA A 30 12.69 -6.80 5.43
CA ALA A 30 11.78 -5.71 5.05
C ALA A 30 12.02 -5.31 3.60
N GLY A 31 10.95 -5.02 2.87
CA GLY A 31 11.03 -4.55 1.50
C GLY A 31 11.16 -5.63 0.44
N VAL A 32 10.90 -6.89 0.77
CA VAL A 32 10.96 -8.00 -0.20
C VAL A 32 9.93 -7.83 -1.32
N PHE A 33 10.25 -8.37 -2.49
CA PHE A 33 9.36 -8.36 -3.65
C PHE A 33 8.67 -9.70 -3.83
N ASP A 34 7.56 -9.68 -4.55
CA ASP A 34 6.89 -10.88 -4.98
C ASP A 34 7.83 -11.71 -5.87
N GLY A 35 7.85 -13.02 -5.64
CA GLY A 35 8.76 -13.93 -6.35
C GLY A 35 10.20 -13.94 -5.83
N GLN A 36 10.52 -13.15 -4.83
CA GLN A 36 11.87 -13.16 -4.25
C GLN A 36 12.12 -14.46 -3.53
N VAL A 37 13.34 -14.99 -3.70
CA VAL A 37 13.77 -16.25 -3.09
C VAL A 37 14.65 -15.97 -1.88
N ILE A 38 14.32 -16.58 -0.76
CA ILE A 38 15.13 -16.57 0.46
C ILE A 38 15.84 -17.89 0.58
N ARG A 39 17.15 -17.83 0.83
CA ARG A 39 17.99 -18.99 1.06
C ARG A 39 18.15 -19.25 2.56
N LEU A 40 17.79 -20.46 2.98
CA LEU A 40 18.00 -20.92 4.35
C LEU A 40 19.15 -21.92 4.34
N LYS A 41 20.27 -21.46 4.80
CA LYS A 41 21.51 -22.26 4.79
C LYS A 41 21.40 -23.49 5.69
N GLY A 42 21.74 -24.65 5.15
CA GLY A 42 21.74 -25.90 5.90
C GLY A 42 20.36 -26.47 6.25
N LYS A 43 19.28 -25.93 5.68
CA LYS A 43 17.90 -26.34 5.99
C LYS A 43 17.21 -27.10 4.85
N GLY A 44 17.95 -27.44 3.80
CA GLY A 44 17.45 -28.23 2.69
C GLY A 44 17.41 -29.72 2.96
N ALA A 45 17.20 -30.50 1.89
CA ALA A 45 17.20 -31.95 1.97
C ALA A 45 18.57 -32.51 2.45
N PRO A 46 18.60 -33.65 3.16
CA PRO A 46 19.85 -34.30 3.54
C PRO A 46 20.69 -34.60 2.29
N GLY A 47 21.96 -34.16 2.30
CA GLY A 47 22.88 -34.45 1.21
C GLY A 47 23.27 -35.93 1.17
N ALA A 48 23.55 -36.47 -0.03
CA ALA A 48 24.14 -37.78 -0.19
C ALA A 48 25.67 -37.63 -0.02
N GLY A 49 26.24 -38.12 1.08
CA GLY A 49 27.67 -38.09 1.34
C GLY A 49 28.07 -37.20 2.53
N GLU A 50 29.38 -36.82 2.59
CA GLU A 50 29.96 -36.12 3.74
C GLU A 50 29.66 -34.61 3.82
N GLY A 51 28.89 -34.05 2.88
CA GLY A 51 28.68 -32.60 2.75
C GLY A 51 27.59 -31.99 3.63
N GLY A 52 26.86 -32.77 4.44
CA GLY A 52 25.74 -32.29 5.24
C GLY A 52 24.52 -31.89 4.41
N PRO A 53 23.47 -31.38 5.05
CA PRO A 53 22.27 -30.94 4.34
C PRO A 53 22.52 -29.72 3.46
N GLY A 54 21.86 -29.68 2.30
CA GLY A 54 21.87 -28.52 1.41
C GLY A 54 21.09 -27.34 1.99
N ASP A 55 20.92 -26.32 1.19
CA ASP A 55 20.15 -25.13 1.58
C ASP A 55 18.69 -25.27 1.13
N ALA A 56 17.78 -24.69 1.88
CA ALA A 56 16.40 -24.56 1.46
C ALA A 56 16.22 -23.21 0.74
N LEU A 57 15.55 -23.24 -0.41
CA LEU A 57 15.17 -22.05 -1.15
C LEU A 57 13.67 -21.84 -0.97
N ILE A 58 13.29 -20.66 -0.49
CA ILE A 58 11.90 -20.33 -0.24
C ILE A 58 11.51 -19.15 -1.12
N GLU A 59 10.61 -19.39 -2.07
CA GLU A 59 10.03 -18.35 -2.89
C GLU A 59 8.89 -17.67 -2.11
N LEU A 60 8.90 -16.35 -2.09
CA LEU A 60 7.88 -15.54 -1.44
C LEU A 60 6.78 -15.19 -2.44
N GLU A 61 5.55 -15.39 -2.03
CA GLU A 61 4.35 -14.98 -2.79
C GLU A 61 3.67 -13.87 -2.01
N VAL A 62 3.77 -12.64 -2.53
CA VAL A 62 3.15 -11.48 -1.88
C VAL A 62 1.69 -11.38 -2.32
N ALA A 63 0.79 -11.53 -1.38
CA ALA A 63 -0.64 -11.37 -1.66
C ALA A 63 -0.93 -9.91 -2.04
N PRO A 64 -1.74 -9.67 -3.10
CA PRO A 64 -2.16 -8.32 -3.42
C PRO A 64 -3.00 -7.72 -2.28
N ASP A 65 -2.82 -6.44 -2.02
CA ASP A 65 -3.63 -5.69 -1.05
C ASP A 65 -4.72 -4.92 -1.79
N ALA A 66 -5.92 -4.86 -1.20
CA ALA A 66 -7.05 -4.15 -1.80
C ALA A 66 -6.85 -2.62 -1.84
N ARG A 67 -5.96 -2.09 -1.00
CA ARG A 67 -5.73 -0.66 -0.82
C ARG A 67 -4.42 -0.18 -1.42
N PHE A 68 -3.36 -0.96 -1.28
CA PHE A 68 -2.01 -0.55 -1.63
C PHE A 68 -1.53 -1.22 -2.91
N THR A 69 -0.83 -0.45 -3.73
CA THR A 69 -0.12 -0.93 -4.89
C THR A 69 1.35 -0.54 -4.77
N ARG A 70 2.25 -1.43 -5.14
CA ARG A 70 3.68 -1.17 -5.08
C ARG A 70 4.25 -0.96 -6.48
N ASP A 71 5.06 0.08 -6.64
CA ASP A 71 5.84 0.36 -7.83
C ASP A 71 7.29 0.64 -7.42
N GLY A 72 8.18 -0.32 -7.62
CA GLY A 72 9.53 -0.23 -7.08
C GLY A 72 9.50 -0.14 -5.56
N ASP A 73 10.04 0.93 -5.01
CA ASP A 73 10.03 1.18 -3.57
C ASP A 73 8.92 2.17 -3.15
N ASP A 74 8.16 2.67 -4.10
CA ASP A 74 7.03 3.55 -3.83
C ASP A 74 5.74 2.76 -3.70
N ILE A 75 4.83 3.27 -2.89
CA ILE A 75 3.54 2.65 -2.61
C ILE A 75 2.46 3.66 -2.95
N THR A 76 1.41 3.23 -3.61
CA THR A 76 0.26 4.06 -3.95
C THR A 76 -0.98 3.56 -3.22
N LEU A 77 -1.72 4.49 -2.64
CA LEU A 77 -3.01 4.27 -2.00
C LEU A 77 -4.05 5.18 -2.63
N GLU A 78 -5.19 4.64 -3.00
CA GLU A 78 -6.35 5.46 -3.33
C GLU A 78 -7.15 5.69 -2.05
N LEU A 79 -7.32 6.96 -1.66
CA LEU A 79 -7.99 7.34 -0.41
C LEU A 79 -9.32 8.01 -0.73
N PRO A 80 -10.44 7.42 -0.29
CA PRO A 80 -11.72 8.10 -0.37
C PRO A 80 -11.75 9.28 0.60
N VAL A 81 -12.21 10.42 0.11
CA VAL A 81 -12.40 11.64 0.90
C VAL A 81 -13.81 12.18 0.67
N SER A 82 -14.32 12.92 1.65
CA SER A 82 -15.62 13.57 1.53
C SER A 82 -15.52 14.83 0.68
N LEU A 83 -16.66 15.30 0.19
CA LEU A 83 -16.76 16.59 -0.48
C LEU A 83 -16.25 17.72 0.41
N ALA A 84 -16.61 17.73 1.69
CA ALA A 84 -16.16 18.74 2.63
C ALA A 84 -14.63 18.73 2.80
N GLU A 85 -14.02 17.56 2.92
CA GLU A 85 -12.57 17.43 3.03
C GLU A 85 -11.86 17.90 1.76
N ALA A 86 -12.43 17.64 0.60
CA ALA A 86 -11.83 18.06 -0.67
C ALA A 86 -11.93 19.59 -0.87
N VAL A 87 -13.08 20.17 -0.60
CA VAL A 87 -13.33 21.60 -0.82
C VAL A 87 -12.66 22.46 0.23
N LEU A 88 -12.81 22.10 1.49
CA LEU A 88 -12.34 22.91 2.62
C LEU A 88 -10.91 22.56 3.04
N GLY A 89 -10.43 21.39 2.64
CA GLY A 89 -9.18 20.86 3.15
C GLY A 89 -9.32 20.38 4.59
N GLY A 90 -8.21 19.99 5.16
CA GLY A 90 -8.16 19.55 6.55
C GLY A 90 -7.21 18.38 6.75
N GLN A 91 -7.16 17.89 7.98
CA GLN A 91 -6.33 16.75 8.32
C GLN A 91 -7.16 15.47 8.25
N VAL A 92 -6.61 14.46 7.60
CA VAL A 92 -7.22 13.14 7.48
C VAL A 92 -6.23 12.07 7.91
N ARG A 93 -6.78 10.97 8.39
CA ARG A 93 -6.00 9.79 8.74
C ARG A 93 -5.78 8.94 7.51
N VAL A 94 -4.52 8.58 7.27
CA VAL A 94 -4.12 7.79 6.10
C VAL A 94 -3.48 6.51 6.55
N PRO A 95 -3.97 5.34 6.12
CA PRO A 95 -3.29 4.08 6.40
C PRO A 95 -1.99 4.01 5.62
N THR A 96 -0.95 3.49 6.27
CA THR A 96 0.30 3.09 5.63
C THR A 96 0.57 1.63 5.97
N PRO A 97 1.45 0.93 5.26
CA PRO A 97 1.77 -0.46 5.61
C PRO A 97 2.35 -0.63 7.02
N THR A 98 2.86 0.44 7.63
CA THR A 98 3.44 0.43 8.98
C THR A 98 2.58 1.12 10.03
N GLY A 99 1.35 1.51 9.69
CA GLY A 99 0.40 2.16 10.60
C GLY A 99 -0.17 3.45 10.02
N ASP A 100 -1.13 4.03 10.72
CA ASP A 100 -1.80 5.23 10.26
C ASP A 100 -0.96 6.48 10.51
N VAL A 101 -1.03 7.43 9.59
CA VAL A 101 -0.44 8.76 9.74
C VAL A 101 -1.49 9.84 9.48
N THR A 102 -1.24 11.05 9.96
CA THR A 102 -2.07 12.21 9.67
C THR A 102 -1.51 12.94 8.46
N MET A 103 -2.38 13.27 7.51
CA MET A 103 -2.02 13.98 6.29
C MET A 103 -2.93 15.20 6.14
N THR A 104 -2.37 16.29 5.63
CA THR A 104 -3.14 17.49 5.30
C THR A 104 -3.61 17.42 3.86
N VAL A 105 -4.94 17.50 3.66
CA VAL A 105 -5.54 17.70 2.35
C VAL A 105 -5.62 19.19 2.09
N PRO A 106 -5.03 19.70 1.00
CA PRO A 106 -5.16 21.12 0.68
C PRO A 106 -6.60 21.44 0.26
N PRO A 107 -7.08 22.66 0.50
CA PRO A 107 -8.40 23.06 0.01
C PRO A 107 -8.43 23.02 -1.52
N ASP A 108 -9.64 22.90 -2.07
CA ASP A 108 -9.87 22.81 -3.52
C ASP A 108 -9.19 21.61 -4.18
N ALA A 109 -9.07 20.52 -3.45
CA ALA A 109 -8.60 19.25 -4.00
C ALA A 109 -9.71 18.59 -4.83
N SER A 110 -9.32 17.76 -5.78
CA SER A 110 -10.24 17.00 -6.61
C SER A 110 -9.83 15.53 -6.68
N SER A 111 -10.72 14.70 -7.23
CA SER A 111 -10.37 13.31 -7.52
C SER A 111 -9.17 13.27 -8.47
N GLY A 112 -8.20 12.40 -8.17
CA GLY A 112 -6.94 12.31 -8.92
C GLY A 112 -5.81 13.15 -8.35
N THR A 113 -6.09 14.11 -7.46
CA THR A 113 -5.03 14.82 -6.73
C THR A 113 -4.19 13.82 -5.97
N THR A 114 -2.88 13.87 -6.20
CA THR A 114 -1.93 12.95 -5.57
C THR A 114 -1.06 13.69 -4.59
N LEU A 115 -1.03 13.21 -3.34
CA LEU A 115 -0.24 13.76 -2.26
C LEU A 115 0.86 12.78 -1.90
N ARG A 116 2.03 13.31 -1.53
CA ARG A 116 3.22 12.50 -1.23
C ARG A 116 3.45 12.43 0.27
N LEU A 117 3.59 11.22 0.78
CA LEU A 117 4.07 10.95 2.15
C LEU A 117 5.53 10.50 2.04
N LYS A 118 6.42 11.42 2.24
CA LYS A 118 7.87 11.19 2.11
C LYS A 118 8.37 10.14 3.11
N GLY A 119 9.12 9.16 2.60
CA GLY A 119 9.72 8.12 3.43
C GLY A 119 8.74 7.09 3.97
N LYS A 120 7.52 7.00 3.44
CA LYS A 120 6.49 6.03 3.87
C LYS A 120 6.30 4.88 2.89
N GLY A 121 7.17 4.74 1.92
CA GLY A 121 7.19 3.61 1.01
C GLY A 121 7.93 2.40 1.57
N ALA A 122 8.37 1.52 0.68
CA ALA A 122 9.13 0.34 1.03
C ALA A 122 10.59 0.67 1.37
N PRO A 123 11.23 -0.09 2.26
CA PRO A 123 12.66 0.05 2.49
C PRO A 123 13.45 -0.19 1.21
N ARG A 124 14.46 0.64 0.97
CA ARG A 124 15.35 0.51 -0.18
C ARG A 124 16.54 -0.38 0.17
N ARG A 125 17.00 -1.14 -0.82
CA ARG A 125 18.26 -1.84 -0.73
C ARG A 125 19.39 -0.81 -0.57
N GLY A 126 20.19 -0.91 0.46
CA GLY A 126 21.28 0.02 0.73
C GLY A 126 20.92 1.19 1.64
N GLY A 127 19.70 1.27 2.14
CA GLY A 127 19.26 2.26 3.11
C GLY A 127 18.20 3.22 2.59
N GLY A 128 17.48 3.83 3.52
CA GLY A 128 16.37 4.71 3.22
C GLY A 128 15.09 3.99 2.82
N ARG A 129 14.09 4.76 2.48
CA ARG A 129 12.77 4.25 2.08
C ARG A 129 12.28 5.01 0.85
N GLY A 130 11.42 4.37 0.07
CA GLY A 130 10.62 5.06 -0.94
C GLY A 130 9.51 5.89 -0.28
N ASP A 131 8.61 6.38 -1.09
CA ASP A 131 7.53 7.26 -0.66
C ASP A 131 6.18 6.57 -0.83
N GLN A 132 5.18 7.03 -0.08
CA GLN A 132 3.80 6.66 -0.33
C GLN A 132 3.09 7.81 -1.03
N PHE A 133 2.40 7.50 -2.12
CA PHE A 133 1.54 8.44 -2.83
C PHE A 133 0.10 8.15 -2.50
N VAL A 134 -0.64 9.20 -2.16
CA VAL A 134 -2.06 9.11 -1.81
C VAL A 134 -2.85 9.81 -2.89
N LYS A 135 -3.59 9.03 -3.67
CA LYS A 135 -4.46 9.53 -4.72
C LYS A 135 -5.86 9.72 -4.15
N LEU A 136 -6.35 10.94 -4.15
CA LEU A 136 -7.65 11.27 -3.59
C LEU A 136 -8.77 10.86 -4.54
N ARG A 137 -9.85 10.34 -3.96
CA ARG A 137 -11.09 10.03 -4.67
C ARG A 137 -12.25 10.59 -3.86
N ILE A 138 -12.96 11.58 -4.42
CA ILE A 138 -14.12 12.17 -3.75
C ILE A 138 -15.28 11.18 -3.81
N VAL A 139 -15.88 10.92 -2.67
CA VAL A 139 -17.08 10.09 -2.56
C VAL A 139 -18.20 10.95 -2.02
N LEU A 140 -19.27 11.06 -2.79
CA LEU A 140 -20.45 11.82 -2.38
C LEU A 140 -21.37 10.95 -1.53
N PRO A 141 -22.01 11.52 -0.48
CA PRO A 141 -23.02 10.80 0.26
C PRO A 141 -24.24 10.52 -0.64
N LYS A 142 -24.74 9.30 -0.57
CA LYS A 142 -25.92 8.89 -1.35
C LYS A 142 -27.19 9.25 -0.60
N GLY A 143 -28.16 9.81 -1.33
CA GLY A 143 -29.49 10.08 -0.79
C GLY A 143 -29.51 11.15 0.30
N ASP A 144 -28.63 12.14 0.22
CA ASP A 144 -28.60 13.27 1.15
C ASP A 144 -29.49 14.40 0.64
N PRO A 145 -30.66 14.65 1.25
CA PRO A 145 -31.60 15.70 0.77
C PRO A 145 -31.03 17.11 0.93
N GLU A 146 -30.19 17.33 1.94
CA GLU A 146 -29.59 18.64 2.19
C GLU A 146 -28.62 19.02 1.09
N LEU A 147 -27.75 18.06 0.72
CA LEU A 147 -26.81 18.24 -0.40
C LEU A 147 -27.58 18.50 -1.71
N ALA A 148 -28.61 17.72 -1.98
CA ALA A 148 -29.42 17.88 -3.18
C ALA A 148 -30.05 19.26 -3.26
N ARG A 149 -30.58 19.76 -2.15
CA ARG A 149 -31.16 21.10 -2.05
C ARG A 149 -30.13 22.19 -2.30
N PHE A 150 -28.96 22.06 -1.69
CA PHE A 150 -27.87 23.00 -1.88
C PHE A 150 -27.45 23.06 -3.36
N VAL A 151 -27.21 21.94 -3.98
CA VAL A 151 -26.78 21.86 -5.38
C VAL A 151 -27.86 22.42 -6.32
N ALA A 152 -29.14 22.17 -6.06
CA ALA A 152 -30.21 22.67 -6.88
C ALA A 152 -30.27 24.21 -6.91
N GLY A 153 -29.88 24.87 -5.81
CA GLY A 153 -29.83 26.33 -5.71
C GLY A 153 -28.45 26.93 -6.03
N TRP A 154 -27.47 26.12 -6.31
CA TRP A 154 -26.12 26.59 -6.54
C TRP A 154 -25.86 26.84 -8.03
N GLN A 155 -26.14 28.06 -8.49
CA GLN A 155 -26.11 28.44 -9.90
C GLN A 155 -24.71 28.23 -10.51
N THR A 156 -23.69 28.69 -9.84
CA THR A 156 -22.29 28.58 -10.31
C THR A 156 -21.88 27.13 -10.49
N GLY A 157 -22.21 26.27 -9.52
CA GLY A 157 -21.89 24.86 -9.60
C GLY A 157 -22.65 24.12 -10.69
N ARG A 158 -23.90 24.51 -10.92
CA ARG A 158 -24.70 23.92 -12.00
C ARG A 158 -24.23 24.37 -13.39
N ALA A 159 -23.68 25.57 -13.49
CA ALA A 159 -23.14 26.12 -14.74
C ALA A 159 -21.72 25.59 -15.04
N PHE A 160 -21.02 25.09 -14.04
CA PHE A 160 -19.66 24.55 -14.21
C PHE A 160 -19.69 23.30 -15.09
N ASP A 161 -18.88 23.32 -16.14
CA ASP A 161 -18.77 22.20 -17.07
C ASP A 161 -17.35 21.60 -17.03
N PRO A 162 -17.14 20.51 -16.30
CA PRO A 162 -15.81 19.88 -16.17
C PRO A 162 -15.31 19.28 -17.49
N ARG A 163 -16.20 19.00 -18.44
CA ARG A 163 -15.83 18.43 -19.75
C ARG A 163 -15.28 19.48 -20.72
N GLN A 164 -15.40 20.75 -20.40
CA GLN A 164 -14.85 21.87 -21.17
C GLN A 164 -13.43 22.24 -20.72
N GLU A 165 -12.96 21.71 -19.61
CA GLU A 165 -11.62 22.00 -19.10
C GLU A 165 -10.55 21.26 -19.89
N PRO A 166 -9.42 21.92 -20.25
CA PRO A 166 -8.30 21.24 -20.87
C PRO A 166 -7.72 20.17 -19.94
N GLY A 167 -7.58 18.94 -20.44
CA GLY A 167 -7.04 17.81 -19.67
C GLY A 167 -8.04 17.09 -18.78
N ALA A 168 -9.33 17.40 -18.88
CA ALA A 168 -10.38 16.68 -18.17
C ALA A 168 -10.67 15.33 -18.83
#